data_5a93eca6bd95610149a2627483ca2d4f
#
_entry.id   5a93eca6bd95610149a2627483ca2d4f
#
_cell.length_a   1.000
_cell.length_b   1.000
_cell.length_c   1.000
_cell.angle_alpha   90.00
_cell.angle_beta   90.00
_cell.angle_gamma   90.00
#
_symmetry.space_group_name_H-M   'P 1'
#
loop_
_entity.id
_entity.type
_entity.pdbx_description
1 polymer ?
#
loop_
_entity_poly.entity_id
_entity_poly.type
_entity_poly.pdbx_seq_one_letter_code
_entity_poly.pdbx_strand_id
1 'polypeptide(L)'
;MRIYKFKRPTFIHDIKSAILTALLKNKHKKNSITLKHNTIYVLPSTLGVYFSVVASLNFVMGINYQNNLILFMAYLMFVIIIFALLLGYSNARGLTVSFKYAIDSFAPQTPQLVWQIEADDPCQSITLSYPKDLKNACYITRVKNEVIKCQLSLPYTKRGCYKLKPIKIASNYPFGLVSVWSYIQPNKAVYVYPSIIKTTNQKHQNLVANNTDEGTEKHKGDDEFESLITHLPEMGLQRISWKHYAKTQQLLVKQFSDFKSADAQFDFNLVTGDTEQRLGQLCFLVCQAFESDINYSLKLPNKLITTNSGKLHHQRCLQALSQVGDDNE
;
A
#
# COMPACT_ATOMS: atom_id res chain seq x y z
N MET A 1 -12.58 -42.31 -7.05
CA MET A 1 -11.51 -41.93 -7.97
C MET A 1 -10.56 -40.97 -7.21
N ARG A 2 -9.42 -41.49 -6.69
CA ARG A 2 -8.45 -40.72 -5.90
C ARG A 2 -7.57 -39.93 -6.85
N ILE A 3 -7.71 -38.59 -6.85
CA ILE A 3 -6.83 -37.69 -7.59
C ILE A 3 -5.50 -37.62 -6.84
N TYR A 4 -4.46 -38.26 -7.39
CA TYR A 4 -3.09 -38.12 -6.89
C TYR A 4 -2.62 -36.69 -7.07
N LYS A 5 -2.57 -35.92 -5.96
CA LYS A 5 -1.84 -34.65 -5.92
C LYS A 5 -0.35 -34.95 -6.05
N PHE A 6 0.21 -34.70 -7.21
CA PHE A 6 1.65 -34.74 -7.44
C PHE A 6 2.30 -33.67 -6.54
N LYS A 7 2.92 -34.10 -5.44
CA LYS A 7 3.74 -33.27 -4.57
C LYS A 7 4.97 -32.84 -5.37
N ARG A 8 5.03 -31.60 -5.80
CA ARG A 8 6.22 -31.04 -6.48
C ARG A 8 7.42 -31.23 -5.57
N PRO A 9 8.59 -31.71 -6.09
CA PRO A 9 9.75 -31.96 -5.26
C PRO A 9 10.21 -30.65 -4.58
N THR A 10 10.28 -30.68 -3.26
CA THR A 10 10.69 -29.58 -2.38
C THR A 10 12.08 -29.06 -2.72
N PHE A 11 12.96 -29.91 -3.23
CA PHE A 11 14.33 -29.62 -3.60
C PHE A 11 14.48 -28.47 -4.64
N ILE A 12 13.61 -28.43 -5.67
CA ILE A 12 13.63 -27.33 -6.68
C ILE A 12 13.16 -26.01 -6.07
N HIS A 13 12.27 -26.07 -5.09
CA HIS A 13 11.78 -24.88 -4.40
C HIS A 13 12.87 -24.28 -3.49
N ASP A 14 13.63 -25.12 -2.81
CA ASP A 14 14.69 -24.69 -1.88
C ASP A 14 15.90 -24.12 -2.62
N ILE A 15 16.27 -24.71 -3.76
CA ILE A 15 17.29 -24.14 -4.66
C ILE A 15 16.85 -22.79 -5.21
N LYS A 16 15.59 -22.65 -5.64
CA LYS A 16 15.06 -21.34 -6.09
C LYS A 16 15.06 -20.32 -4.98
N SER A 17 14.70 -20.69 -3.75
CA SER A 17 14.71 -19.76 -2.61
C SER A 17 16.13 -19.35 -2.21
N ALA A 18 17.09 -20.27 -2.22
CA ALA A 18 18.50 -20.00 -1.92
C ALA A 18 19.15 -19.12 -3.00
N ILE A 19 18.89 -19.39 -4.27
CA ILE A 19 19.32 -18.55 -5.39
C ILE A 19 18.66 -17.16 -5.28
N LEU A 20 17.39 -17.09 -4.92
CA LEU A 20 16.65 -15.85 -4.76
C LEU A 20 17.26 -14.98 -3.63
N THR A 21 17.58 -15.59 -2.49
CA THR A 21 18.22 -14.90 -1.36
C THR A 21 19.65 -14.44 -1.69
N ALA A 22 20.41 -15.23 -2.41
CA ALA A 22 21.76 -14.89 -2.85
C ALA A 22 21.75 -13.74 -3.90
N LEU A 23 20.80 -13.78 -4.84
CA LEU A 23 20.66 -12.78 -5.91
C LEU A 23 20.11 -11.44 -5.40
N LEU A 24 19.25 -11.49 -4.36
CA LEU A 24 18.60 -10.30 -3.81
C LEU A 24 19.53 -9.45 -2.91
N LYS A 25 20.75 -9.93 -2.62
CA LYS A 25 21.58 -9.38 -1.54
C LYS A 25 21.91 -7.89 -1.61
N ASN A 26 21.92 -7.21 -2.76
CA ASN A 26 22.09 -5.74 -2.81
C ASN A 26 21.69 -5.04 -4.14
N LYS A 27 21.45 -5.78 -5.23
CA LYS A 27 21.20 -5.16 -6.56
C LYS A 27 19.74 -4.76 -6.77
N HIS A 28 18.80 -5.37 -6.04
CA HIS A 28 17.35 -5.26 -6.29
C HIS A 28 16.60 -4.46 -5.23
N LYS A 29 17.27 -4.03 -4.14
CA LYS A 29 16.69 -3.16 -3.10
C LYS A 29 16.68 -1.70 -3.55
N LYS A 30 15.85 -1.38 -4.53
CA LYS A 30 15.72 -0.03 -5.09
C LYS A 30 14.26 0.26 -5.38
N ASN A 31 13.89 1.56 -5.38
CA ASN A 31 12.55 2.00 -5.77
C ASN A 31 12.37 2.02 -7.31
N SER A 32 13.46 2.01 -8.07
CA SER A 32 13.45 1.94 -9.52
C SER A 32 14.56 1.02 -9.99
N ILE A 33 14.28 0.22 -11.00
CA ILE A 33 15.25 -0.64 -11.67
C ILE A 33 15.08 -0.54 -13.19
N THR A 34 16.17 -0.26 -13.87
CA THR A 34 16.27 -0.43 -15.33
C THR A 34 16.89 -1.78 -15.62
N LEU A 35 16.22 -2.59 -16.42
CA LEU A 35 16.66 -3.93 -16.76
C LEU A 35 17.88 -3.85 -17.71
N LYS A 36 19.03 -4.25 -17.19
CA LYS A 36 20.32 -4.33 -17.90
C LYS A 36 20.84 -5.76 -17.85
N HIS A 37 21.88 -6.05 -18.61
CA HIS A 37 22.51 -7.38 -18.67
C HIS A 37 22.72 -8.02 -17.29
N ASN A 38 23.12 -7.26 -16.27
CA ASN A 38 23.39 -7.77 -14.91
C ASN A 38 22.15 -7.99 -14.03
N THR A 39 20.96 -7.60 -14.49
CA THR A 39 19.70 -7.71 -13.73
C THR A 39 18.66 -8.57 -14.43
N ILE A 40 18.96 -9.03 -15.64
CA ILE A 40 18.07 -9.90 -16.43
C ILE A 40 18.51 -11.34 -16.25
N TYR A 41 17.57 -12.19 -15.89
CA TYR A 41 17.74 -13.64 -15.80
C TYR A 41 16.94 -14.30 -16.90
N VAL A 42 17.57 -15.23 -17.63
CA VAL A 42 16.95 -15.92 -18.76
C VAL A 42 17.10 -17.40 -18.56
N LEU A 43 16.00 -18.15 -18.59
CA LEU A 43 15.98 -19.61 -18.56
C LEU A 43 14.89 -20.15 -19.48
N PRO A 44 15.04 -21.38 -19.98
CA PRO A 44 13.96 -22.03 -20.68
C PRO A 44 12.70 -22.15 -19.80
N SER A 45 11.55 -21.90 -20.35
CA SER A 45 10.27 -22.16 -19.71
C SER A 45 10.03 -23.67 -19.64
N THR A 46 8.98 -24.10 -18.94
CA THR A 46 8.57 -25.52 -18.93
C THR A 46 8.30 -26.00 -20.36
N LEU A 47 7.63 -25.18 -21.18
CA LEU A 47 7.38 -25.48 -22.58
C LEU A 47 8.67 -25.53 -23.38
N GLY A 48 9.60 -24.62 -23.12
CA GLY A 48 10.92 -24.59 -23.77
C GLY A 48 11.76 -25.83 -23.47
N VAL A 49 11.70 -26.33 -22.23
CA VAL A 49 12.36 -27.61 -21.88
C VAL A 49 11.80 -28.78 -22.67
N TYR A 50 10.46 -28.95 -22.72
CA TYR A 50 9.84 -29.99 -23.54
C TYR A 50 10.17 -29.86 -25.00
N PHE A 51 10.14 -28.65 -25.54
CA PHE A 51 10.50 -28.37 -26.92
C PHE A 51 11.95 -28.72 -27.22
N SER A 52 12.89 -28.42 -26.30
CA SER A 52 14.30 -28.78 -26.43
C SER A 52 14.53 -30.28 -26.39
N VAL A 53 13.78 -31.03 -25.54
CA VAL A 53 13.83 -32.49 -25.47
C VAL A 53 13.36 -33.08 -26.80
N VAL A 54 12.23 -32.62 -27.35
CA VAL A 54 11.71 -33.08 -28.63
C VAL A 54 12.69 -32.79 -29.77
N ALA A 55 13.28 -31.59 -29.78
CA ALA A 55 14.30 -31.20 -30.77
C ALA A 55 15.52 -32.17 -30.73
N SER A 56 15.98 -32.49 -29.50
CA SER A 56 17.10 -33.41 -29.31
C SER A 56 16.76 -34.84 -29.73
N LEU A 57 15.54 -35.32 -29.45
CA LEU A 57 15.08 -36.63 -29.91
C LEU A 57 15.01 -36.69 -31.43
N ASN A 58 14.42 -35.68 -32.09
CA ASN A 58 14.39 -35.59 -33.55
C ASN A 58 15.80 -35.59 -34.14
N PHE A 59 16.74 -34.88 -33.50
CA PHE A 59 18.13 -34.85 -33.95
C PHE A 59 18.78 -36.24 -33.91
N VAL A 60 18.64 -36.95 -32.79
CA VAL A 60 19.16 -38.32 -32.65
C VAL A 60 18.52 -39.26 -33.67
N MET A 61 17.19 -39.20 -33.84
CA MET A 61 16.48 -40.02 -34.83
C MET A 61 16.91 -39.67 -36.25
N GLY A 62 17.10 -38.40 -36.59
CA GLY A 62 17.56 -37.96 -37.90
C GLY A 62 18.93 -38.50 -38.27
N ILE A 63 19.85 -38.54 -37.31
CA ILE A 63 21.18 -39.16 -37.51
C ILE A 63 21.05 -40.69 -37.65
N ASN A 64 20.32 -41.34 -36.75
CA ASN A 64 20.22 -42.78 -36.71
C ASN A 64 19.57 -43.38 -37.99
N TYR A 65 18.50 -42.73 -38.45
CA TYR A 65 17.81 -43.14 -39.68
C TYR A 65 18.38 -42.51 -40.97
N GLN A 66 19.42 -41.69 -40.86
CA GLN A 66 20.04 -40.98 -42.00
C GLN A 66 18.99 -40.19 -42.81
N ASN A 67 17.98 -39.68 -42.15
CA ASN A 67 16.89 -38.97 -42.80
C ASN A 67 17.07 -37.47 -42.68
N ASN A 68 17.41 -36.84 -43.83
CA ASN A 68 17.71 -35.43 -43.94
C ASN A 68 16.50 -34.53 -43.56
N LEU A 69 15.25 -35.00 -43.78
CA LEU A 69 14.07 -34.22 -43.43
C LEU A 69 13.88 -34.11 -41.92
N ILE A 70 14.08 -35.23 -41.20
CA ILE A 70 14.00 -35.23 -39.72
C ILE A 70 15.14 -34.37 -39.14
N LEU A 71 16.32 -34.48 -39.71
CA LEU A 71 17.47 -33.68 -39.29
C LEU A 71 17.23 -32.18 -39.50
N PHE A 72 16.66 -31.83 -40.67
CA PHE A 72 16.28 -30.45 -40.98
C PHE A 72 15.28 -29.90 -39.97
N MET A 73 14.25 -30.66 -39.61
CA MET A 73 13.25 -30.29 -38.59
C MET A 73 13.92 -30.05 -37.24
N ALA A 74 14.84 -30.88 -36.81
CA ALA A 74 15.60 -30.72 -35.57
C ALA A 74 16.41 -29.42 -35.57
N TYR A 75 17.12 -29.10 -36.64
CA TYR A 75 17.87 -27.85 -36.80
C TYR A 75 16.94 -26.65 -36.75
N LEU A 76 15.79 -26.70 -37.41
CA LEU A 76 14.80 -25.63 -37.38
C LEU A 76 14.31 -25.36 -35.92
N MET A 77 14.07 -26.43 -35.18
CA MET A 77 13.66 -26.31 -33.75
C MET A 77 14.77 -25.65 -32.91
N PHE A 78 16.05 -26.02 -33.10
CA PHE A 78 17.14 -25.38 -32.37
C PHE A 78 17.28 -23.91 -32.73
N VAL A 79 17.14 -23.54 -34.02
CA VAL A 79 17.16 -22.15 -34.47
C VAL A 79 16.04 -21.37 -33.80
N ILE A 80 14.83 -21.91 -33.69
CA ILE A 80 13.71 -21.24 -33.02
C ILE A 80 14.03 -20.98 -31.54
N ILE A 81 14.66 -21.93 -30.82
CA ILE A 81 15.08 -21.72 -29.42
C ILE A 81 16.07 -20.58 -29.31
N ILE A 82 17.09 -20.53 -30.19
CA ILE A 82 18.10 -19.47 -30.20
C ILE A 82 17.43 -18.10 -30.44
N PHE A 83 16.54 -18.02 -31.42
CA PHE A 83 15.79 -16.79 -31.71
C PHE A 83 14.89 -16.40 -30.50
N ALA A 84 14.23 -17.35 -29.88
CA ALA A 84 13.43 -17.07 -28.68
C ALA A 84 14.26 -16.51 -27.52
N LEU A 85 15.50 -17.00 -27.33
CA LEU A 85 16.44 -16.46 -26.34
C LEU A 85 16.84 -15.03 -26.65
N LEU A 86 17.25 -14.75 -27.89
CA LEU A 86 17.72 -13.44 -28.35
C LEU A 86 16.58 -12.41 -28.26
N LEU A 87 15.41 -12.73 -28.80
CA LEU A 87 14.25 -11.84 -28.81
C LEU A 87 13.70 -11.64 -27.40
N GLY A 88 13.65 -12.69 -26.56
CA GLY A 88 13.21 -12.56 -25.17
C GLY A 88 14.14 -11.66 -24.34
N TYR A 89 15.45 -11.79 -24.52
CA TYR A 89 16.43 -10.90 -23.88
C TYR A 89 16.29 -9.45 -24.39
N SER A 90 16.21 -9.25 -25.70
CA SER A 90 16.06 -7.93 -26.30
C SER A 90 14.78 -7.25 -25.85
N ASN A 91 13.67 -7.98 -25.74
CA ASN A 91 12.39 -7.48 -25.27
C ASN A 91 12.43 -6.96 -23.82
N ALA A 92 13.24 -7.54 -22.96
CA ALA A 92 13.34 -7.12 -21.55
C ALA A 92 14.39 -6.02 -21.32
N ARG A 93 15.35 -5.87 -22.24
CA ARG A 93 16.41 -4.88 -22.11
C ARG A 93 15.85 -3.45 -22.25
N GLY A 94 16.32 -2.53 -21.40
CA GLY A 94 15.86 -1.13 -21.40
C GLY A 94 14.52 -0.89 -20.69
N LEU A 95 13.83 -1.95 -20.23
CA LEU A 95 12.62 -1.79 -19.45
C LEU A 95 12.94 -1.19 -18.07
N THR A 96 12.34 -0.07 -17.75
CA THR A 96 12.45 0.61 -16.45
C THR A 96 11.16 0.44 -15.67
N VAL A 97 11.26 -0.15 -14.48
CA VAL A 97 10.14 -0.34 -13.55
C VAL A 97 10.41 0.46 -12.30
N SER A 98 9.53 1.40 -11.97
CA SER A 98 9.65 2.28 -10.81
C SER A 98 8.45 2.17 -9.89
N PHE A 99 8.71 2.01 -8.60
CA PHE A 99 7.70 2.10 -7.56
C PHE A 99 7.37 3.57 -7.30
N LYS A 100 6.10 3.95 -7.34
CA LYS A 100 5.66 5.32 -7.06
C LYS A 100 5.19 5.47 -5.62
N TYR A 101 4.11 4.78 -5.27
CA TYR A 101 3.54 4.82 -3.92
C TYR A 101 2.72 3.57 -3.63
N ALA A 102 2.48 3.35 -2.36
CA ALA A 102 1.53 2.35 -1.88
C ALA A 102 0.22 3.05 -1.50
N ILE A 103 -0.88 2.39 -1.76
CA ILE A 103 -2.21 2.76 -1.28
C ILE A 103 -2.53 1.81 -0.14
N ASP A 104 -2.48 2.33 1.08
CA ASP A 104 -2.88 1.60 2.27
C ASP A 104 -4.39 1.34 2.24
N SER A 105 -4.85 0.32 2.94
CA SER A 105 -6.26 -0.07 2.95
C SER A 105 -6.76 -0.35 4.35
N PHE A 106 -8.08 -0.36 4.52
CA PHE A 106 -8.75 -0.84 5.72
C PHE A 106 -9.10 -2.32 5.57
N ALA A 107 -8.89 -3.11 6.61
CA ALA A 107 -9.31 -4.51 6.60
C ALA A 107 -10.85 -4.63 6.37
N PRO A 108 -11.31 -5.58 5.59
CA PRO A 108 -10.61 -6.68 4.93
C PRO A 108 -10.07 -6.37 3.51
N GLN A 109 -10.07 -5.12 3.08
CA GLN A 109 -9.58 -4.73 1.75
C GLN A 109 -8.07 -4.92 1.64
N THR A 110 -7.60 -5.23 0.44
CA THR A 110 -6.19 -5.44 0.15
C THR A 110 -5.50 -4.15 -0.27
N PRO A 111 -4.32 -3.83 0.28
CA PRO A 111 -3.56 -2.66 -0.15
C PRO A 111 -2.99 -2.85 -1.56
N GLN A 112 -2.71 -1.74 -2.23
CA GLN A 112 -2.25 -1.75 -3.61
C GLN A 112 -0.93 -1.01 -3.77
N LEU A 113 -0.09 -1.50 -4.66
CA LEU A 113 1.15 -0.85 -5.07
C LEU A 113 1.00 -0.25 -6.45
N VAL A 114 1.32 1.02 -6.58
CA VAL A 114 1.29 1.72 -7.87
C VAL A 114 2.70 1.74 -8.45
N TRP A 115 2.83 1.14 -9.63
CA TRP A 115 4.05 1.03 -10.41
C TRP A 115 3.95 1.88 -11.66
N GLN A 116 5.08 2.40 -12.06
CA GLN A 116 5.27 3.07 -13.32
C GLN A 116 6.27 2.28 -14.14
N ILE A 117 5.92 1.99 -15.38
CA ILE A 117 6.67 1.15 -16.30
C ILE A 117 6.90 1.96 -17.55
N GLU A 118 8.18 2.06 -17.93
CA GLU A 118 8.68 2.77 -19.09
C GLU A 118 9.63 1.86 -19.86
N ALA A 119 9.69 1.98 -21.15
CA ALA A 119 10.62 1.22 -21.97
C ALA A 119 11.20 2.11 -23.07
N ASP A 120 12.51 2.01 -23.26
CA ASP A 120 13.23 2.71 -24.33
C ASP A 120 12.86 2.10 -25.69
N ASP A 121 12.78 0.77 -25.76
CA ASP A 121 12.34 0.01 -26.93
C ASP A 121 10.97 -0.64 -26.69
N PRO A 122 10.20 -0.97 -27.73
CA PRO A 122 8.91 -1.62 -27.59
C PRO A 122 9.03 -2.97 -26.87
N CYS A 123 8.49 -3.06 -25.65
CA CYS A 123 8.45 -4.30 -24.86
C CYS A 123 7.05 -4.92 -24.87
N GLN A 124 6.99 -6.25 -24.87
CA GLN A 124 5.73 -7.00 -24.93
C GLN A 124 5.63 -8.06 -23.82
N SER A 125 4.37 -8.40 -23.46
CA SER A 125 4.04 -9.49 -22.53
C SER A 125 4.78 -9.39 -21.19
N ILE A 126 4.70 -8.24 -20.53
CA ILE A 126 5.32 -8.00 -19.23
C ILE A 126 4.31 -8.35 -18.12
N THR A 127 4.76 -9.09 -17.14
CA THR A 127 3.97 -9.49 -15.98
C THR A 127 4.67 -9.05 -14.70
N LEU A 128 3.97 -8.28 -13.86
CA LEU A 128 4.37 -7.99 -12.50
C LEU A 128 3.57 -8.88 -11.55
N SER A 129 4.25 -9.65 -10.70
CA SER A 129 3.60 -10.54 -9.77
C SER A 129 4.23 -10.47 -8.38
N TYR A 130 3.38 -10.54 -7.34
CA TYR A 130 3.82 -10.69 -5.96
C TYR A 130 4.11 -12.16 -5.66
N PRO A 131 5.11 -12.49 -4.82
CA PRO A 131 5.45 -13.88 -4.50
C PRO A 131 4.25 -14.65 -3.99
N LYS A 132 4.04 -15.85 -4.55
CA LYS A 132 2.94 -16.78 -4.24
C LYS A 132 1.53 -16.30 -4.64
N ASP A 133 1.37 -15.09 -5.17
CA ASP A 133 0.09 -14.56 -5.62
C ASP A 133 0.13 -14.23 -7.12
N LEU A 134 -0.16 -15.25 -7.92
CA LEU A 134 -0.25 -15.11 -9.38
C LEU A 134 -1.63 -14.60 -9.83
N LYS A 135 -2.65 -14.68 -8.96
CA LYS A 135 -4.02 -14.29 -9.33
C LYS A 135 -4.16 -12.78 -9.50
N ASN A 136 -3.42 -12.01 -8.69
CA ASN A 136 -3.45 -10.55 -8.71
C ASN A 136 -2.26 -9.96 -9.48
N ALA A 137 -1.66 -10.71 -10.42
CA ALA A 137 -0.59 -10.22 -11.25
C ALA A 137 -1.09 -9.14 -12.22
N CYS A 138 -0.28 -8.10 -12.42
CA CYS A 138 -0.54 -7.10 -13.44
C CYS A 138 0.07 -7.55 -14.76
N TYR A 139 -0.76 -7.66 -15.80
CA TYR A 139 -0.36 -8.04 -17.15
C TYR A 139 -0.37 -6.82 -18.06
N ILE A 140 0.76 -6.58 -18.74
CA ILE A 140 0.94 -5.49 -19.67
C ILE A 140 1.26 -6.09 -21.03
N THR A 141 0.36 -5.87 -21.98
CA THR A 141 0.51 -6.44 -23.33
C THR A 141 1.65 -5.80 -24.10
N ARG A 142 1.78 -4.47 -24.04
CA ARG A 142 2.80 -3.72 -24.77
C ARG A 142 3.11 -2.41 -24.06
N VAL A 143 4.41 -2.06 -24.04
CA VAL A 143 4.91 -0.74 -23.62
C VAL A 143 5.67 -0.16 -24.81
N LYS A 144 5.33 1.04 -25.27
CA LYS A 144 6.02 1.74 -26.35
C LYS A 144 5.95 3.25 -26.11
N ASN A 145 7.07 3.86 -25.78
CA ASN A 145 7.22 5.32 -25.61
C ASN A 145 6.17 6.00 -24.70
N GLU A 146 5.46 5.22 -23.92
CA GLU A 146 4.43 5.68 -22.99
C GLU A 146 4.72 5.18 -21.58
N VAL A 147 4.35 5.99 -20.61
CA VAL A 147 4.45 5.65 -19.20
C VAL A 147 3.18 4.92 -18.79
N ILE A 148 3.28 3.61 -18.56
CA ILE A 148 2.14 2.80 -18.13
C ILE A 148 2.12 2.74 -16.61
N LYS A 149 0.98 3.08 -16.01
CA LYS A 149 0.73 2.89 -14.59
C LYS A 149 0.04 1.55 -14.37
N CYS A 150 0.59 0.76 -13.46
CA CYS A 150 0.09 -0.56 -13.09
C CYS A 150 -0.19 -0.59 -11.59
N GLN A 151 -1.31 -1.18 -11.20
CA GLN A 151 -1.69 -1.41 -9.81
C GLN A 151 -1.57 -2.89 -9.50
N LEU A 152 -0.83 -3.20 -8.44
CA LEU A 152 -0.61 -4.56 -7.97
C LEU A 152 -1.22 -4.70 -6.58
N SER A 153 -2.29 -5.49 -6.45
CA SER A 153 -2.91 -5.78 -5.15
C SER A 153 -2.05 -6.78 -4.36
N LEU A 154 -1.93 -6.52 -3.07
CA LEU A 154 -1.16 -7.39 -2.16
C LEU A 154 -2.08 -8.36 -1.43
N PRO A 155 -1.62 -9.56 -1.09
CA PRO A 155 -2.46 -10.59 -0.43
C PRO A 155 -2.59 -10.38 1.09
N TYR A 156 -2.63 -9.12 1.55
CA TYR A 156 -2.75 -8.78 2.96
C TYR A 156 -4.16 -8.27 3.28
N THR A 157 -4.92 -9.07 4.00
CA THR A 157 -6.31 -8.75 4.40
C THR A 157 -6.45 -8.45 5.89
N LYS A 158 -5.45 -8.86 6.69
CA LYS A 158 -5.43 -8.62 8.14
C LYS A 158 -4.70 -7.31 8.44
N ARG A 159 -5.12 -6.64 9.50
CA ARG A 159 -4.45 -5.46 10.04
C ARG A 159 -2.97 -5.75 10.32
N GLY A 160 -2.12 -4.77 10.06
CA GLY A 160 -0.68 -4.88 10.35
C GLY A 160 0.18 -3.98 9.49
N CYS A 161 1.50 -4.01 9.80
CA CYS A 161 2.54 -3.35 9.05
C CYS A 161 3.36 -4.40 8.27
N TYR A 162 3.33 -4.37 6.96
CA TYR A 162 3.95 -5.38 6.12
C TYR A 162 5.14 -4.82 5.35
N LYS A 163 6.32 -5.41 5.55
CA LYS A 163 7.51 -5.14 4.73
C LYS A 163 7.32 -5.79 3.36
N LEU A 164 7.57 -5.03 2.29
CA LEU A 164 7.39 -5.55 0.94
C LEU A 164 8.40 -6.64 0.60
N LYS A 165 7.90 -7.77 0.09
CA LYS A 165 8.72 -8.84 -0.47
C LYS A 165 9.14 -8.49 -1.90
N PRO A 166 10.21 -9.12 -2.42
CA PRO A 166 10.63 -8.91 -3.80
C PRO A 166 9.52 -9.21 -4.80
N ILE A 167 9.26 -8.29 -5.70
CA ILE A 167 8.26 -8.41 -6.76
C ILE A 167 8.96 -8.91 -8.00
N LYS A 168 8.38 -9.91 -8.65
CA LYS A 168 8.90 -10.52 -9.87
C LYS A 168 8.36 -9.78 -11.08
N ILE A 169 9.28 -9.33 -11.94
CA ILE A 169 9.01 -8.85 -13.27
C ILE A 169 9.33 -9.98 -14.23
N ALA A 170 8.42 -10.41 -15.08
CA ALA A 170 8.65 -11.54 -15.98
C ALA A 170 8.07 -11.27 -17.37
N SER A 171 8.69 -11.86 -18.40
CA SER A 171 8.17 -11.91 -19.75
C SER A 171 8.43 -13.28 -20.36
N ASN A 172 7.46 -13.79 -21.09
CA ASN A 172 7.56 -15.06 -21.84
C ASN A 172 7.51 -14.82 -23.36
N TYR A 173 7.76 -13.60 -23.79
CA TYR A 173 7.81 -13.22 -25.21
C TYR A 173 9.03 -13.87 -25.91
N PRO A 174 8.94 -14.27 -27.20
CA PRO A 174 7.76 -14.22 -28.07
C PRO A 174 6.89 -15.48 -28.05
N PHE A 175 7.48 -16.67 -27.87
CA PHE A 175 6.81 -17.97 -28.08
C PHE A 175 6.49 -18.72 -26.79
N GLY A 176 6.77 -18.12 -25.64
CA GLY A 176 6.64 -18.82 -24.36
C GLY A 176 7.70 -19.91 -24.12
N LEU A 177 8.66 -20.10 -25.04
CA LEU A 177 9.76 -21.08 -24.90
C LEU A 177 10.78 -20.66 -23.86
N VAL A 178 10.94 -19.34 -23.68
CA VAL A 178 11.92 -18.73 -22.78
C VAL A 178 11.17 -17.87 -21.78
N SER A 179 11.58 -17.94 -20.52
CA SER A 179 11.12 -17.03 -19.47
C SER A 179 12.28 -16.10 -19.11
N VAL A 180 12.04 -14.82 -19.25
CA VAL A 180 12.96 -13.76 -18.85
C VAL A 180 12.39 -13.12 -17.59
N TRP A 181 13.21 -12.93 -16.53
CA TRP A 181 12.72 -12.30 -15.33
C TRP A 181 13.75 -11.46 -14.60
N SER A 182 13.25 -10.61 -13.74
CA SER A 182 14.00 -9.80 -12.78
C SER A 182 13.20 -9.63 -11.50
N TYR A 183 13.82 -9.03 -10.48
CA TYR A 183 13.16 -8.72 -9.21
C TYR A 183 13.38 -7.26 -8.86
N ILE A 184 12.41 -6.67 -8.13
CA ILE A 184 12.51 -5.35 -7.53
C ILE A 184 11.91 -5.41 -6.13
N GLN A 185 12.60 -4.84 -5.14
CA GLN A 185 12.13 -4.77 -3.76
C GLN A 185 12.24 -3.33 -3.26
N PRO A 186 11.13 -2.57 -3.22
CA PRO A 186 11.12 -1.26 -2.61
C PRO A 186 11.36 -1.36 -1.10
N ASN A 187 12.16 -0.43 -0.57
CA ASN A 187 12.38 -0.35 0.88
C ASN A 187 11.26 0.49 1.53
N LYS A 188 10.04 0.00 1.45
CA LYS A 188 8.83 0.63 2.00
C LYS A 188 8.02 -0.41 2.74
N ALA A 189 7.29 0.05 3.76
CA ALA A 189 6.25 -0.71 4.42
C ALA A 189 4.88 -0.29 3.88
N VAL A 190 3.94 -1.21 3.96
CA VAL A 190 2.53 -1.00 3.59
C VAL A 190 1.70 -1.31 4.81
N TYR A 191 0.70 -0.49 5.06
CA TYR A 191 -0.17 -0.62 6.22
C TYR A 191 -1.55 -1.10 5.81
N VAL A 192 -2.08 -2.05 6.58
CA VAL A 192 -3.49 -2.40 6.57
C VAL A 192 -4.08 -1.93 7.89
N TYR A 193 -4.96 -0.95 7.82
CA TYR A 193 -5.61 -0.36 8.98
C TYR A 193 -6.71 -1.27 9.53
N PRO A 194 -7.13 -1.12 10.79
CA PRO A 194 -8.26 -1.84 11.33
C PRO A 194 -9.53 -1.63 10.51
N SER A 195 -10.44 -2.58 10.56
CA SER A 195 -11.79 -2.43 9.97
C SER A 195 -12.54 -1.30 10.68
N ILE A 196 -13.22 -0.45 9.93
CA ILE A 196 -14.00 0.66 10.49
C ILE A 196 -15.29 0.10 11.15
N ILE A 197 -15.38 0.22 12.47
CA ILE A 197 -16.56 -0.20 13.24
C ILE A 197 -17.24 1.04 13.79
N LYS A 198 -18.45 1.32 13.29
CA LYS A 198 -19.25 2.47 13.76
C LYS A 198 -19.55 2.32 15.24
N THR A 199 -19.28 3.35 16.01
CA THR A 199 -19.62 3.44 17.42
C THR A 199 -20.43 4.71 17.68
N THR A 200 -21.44 4.58 18.53
CA THR A 200 -22.26 5.71 18.99
C THR A 200 -21.84 6.16 20.38
N ASN A 201 -20.62 5.80 20.81
CA ASN A 201 -20.16 6.10 22.17
C ASN A 201 -20.06 7.62 22.41
N GLN A 202 -21.16 8.20 22.88
CA GLN A 202 -21.26 9.58 23.39
C GLN A 202 -20.29 9.85 24.56
N LYS A 203 -19.74 8.80 25.21
CA LYS A 203 -18.74 8.95 26.28
C LYS A 203 -17.45 9.64 25.85
N HIS A 204 -17.03 9.49 24.58
CA HIS A 204 -15.83 10.18 24.08
C HIS A 204 -16.05 11.66 23.79
N GLN A 205 -17.28 12.06 23.46
CA GLN A 205 -17.65 13.47 23.31
C GLN A 205 -17.83 14.14 24.68
N ASN A 206 -18.27 13.40 25.71
CA ASN A 206 -18.48 13.94 27.05
C ASN A 206 -17.19 14.08 27.89
N LEU A 207 -16.09 13.37 27.54
CA LEU A 207 -14.79 13.58 28.21
C LEU A 207 -14.18 14.92 27.85
N VAL A 208 -14.54 15.46 26.70
CA VAL A 208 -14.18 16.81 26.29
C VAL A 208 -14.97 17.87 27.07
N ALA A 209 -16.23 17.59 27.40
CA ALA A 209 -17.09 18.51 28.16
C ALA A 209 -16.79 18.50 29.67
N ASN A 210 -16.38 17.36 30.25
CA ASN A 210 -16.20 17.23 31.70
C ASN A 210 -14.84 17.71 32.25
N ASN A 211 -13.83 17.93 31.39
CA ASN A 211 -12.57 18.56 31.79
C ASN A 211 -12.63 20.09 31.79
N THR A 212 -13.79 20.69 31.49
CA THR A 212 -14.00 22.15 31.54
C THR A 212 -14.57 22.64 32.87
N ASP A 213 -14.90 21.73 33.84
CA ASP A 213 -15.48 22.13 35.13
C ASP A 213 -14.47 22.44 36.25
N GLU A 214 -13.17 22.24 36.04
CA GLU A 214 -12.17 22.69 36.98
C GLU A 214 -11.20 23.70 36.29
N GLY A 215 -11.55 24.98 36.39
CA GLY A 215 -10.57 26.06 36.35
C GLY A 215 -10.11 26.58 35.00
N THR A 216 -10.93 26.56 33.97
CA THR A 216 -10.56 27.26 32.72
C THR A 216 -11.20 28.64 32.71
N GLU A 217 -10.37 29.68 32.84
CA GLU A 217 -10.75 31.06 32.56
C GLU A 217 -11.32 31.14 31.14
N LYS A 218 -12.59 31.56 31.04
CA LYS A 218 -13.22 31.89 29.75
C LYS A 218 -12.42 33.00 29.08
N HIS A 219 -11.62 32.67 28.08
CA HIS A 219 -11.01 33.70 27.28
C HIS A 219 -12.10 34.46 26.48
N LYS A 220 -12.09 35.78 26.58
CA LYS A 220 -12.95 36.66 25.78
C LYS A 220 -12.54 36.57 24.32
N GLY A 221 -13.31 35.90 23.50
CA GLY A 221 -13.16 35.86 22.04
C GLY A 221 -14.01 36.90 21.31
N ASP A 222 -13.76 37.12 20.05
CA ASP A 222 -14.40 38.20 19.25
C ASP A 222 -15.48 37.71 18.27
N ASP A 223 -15.70 36.40 18.10
CA ASP A 223 -16.38 35.89 16.91
C ASP A 223 -17.84 35.44 17.06
N GLU A 224 -18.33 34.98 18.21
CA GLU A 224 -19.74 34.58 18.35
C GLU A 224 -20.44 35.30 19.52
N PHE A 225 -21.61 35.88 19.21
CA PHE A 225 -22.47 36.57 20.15
C PHE A 225 -23.15 35.54 21.08
N GLU A 226 -22.76 35.50 22.36
CA GLU A 226 -23.34 34.60 23.37
C GLU A 226 -24.50 35.25 24.12
N SER A 227 -24.29 36.43 24.69
CA SER A 227 -25.28 37.12 25.52
C SER A 227 -25.02 38.62 25.65
N LEU A 228 -26.01 39.32 26.17
CA LEU A 228 -25.88 40.69 26.61
C LEU A 228 -25.78 40.69 28.13
N ILE A 229 -24.70 41.23 28.67
CA ILE A 229 -24.48 41.40 30.10
C ILE A 229 -24.52 42.88 30.46
N THR A 230 -24.93 43.19 31.69
CA THR A 230 -24.92 44.58 32.17
C THR A 230 -23.50 45.12 32.23
N HIS A 231 -23.30 46.34 31.71
CA HIS A 231 -22.00 46.99 31.71
C HIS A 231 -21.51 47.23 33.13
N LEU A 232 -20.32 46.82 33.46
CA LEU A 232 -19.61 47.16 34.69
C LEU A 232 -18.63 48.30 34.40
N PRO A 233 -18.39 49.23 35.37
CA PRO A 233 -17.50 50.39 35.13
C PRO A 233 -16.09 50.10 34.68
N GLU A 234 -15.61 48.86 34.92
CA GLU A 234 -14.28 48.37 34.54
C GLU A 234 -14.19 47.87 33.10
N MET A 235 -15.32 47.75 32.41
CA MET A 235 -15.38 47.23 31.04
C MET A 235 -15.28 48.38 30.02
N GLY A 236 -14.41 48.28 29.04
CA GLY A 236 -14.23 49.27 27.97
C GLY A 236 -15.50 49.46 27.13
N LEU A 237 -15.69 50.66 26.60
CA LEU A 237 -16.86 51.07 25.81
C LEU A 237 -16.95 50.43 24.40
N GLN A 238 -15.92 49.76 23.96
CA GLN A 238 -15.82 49.25 22.58
C GLN A 238 -16.82 48.15 22.22
N ARG A 239 -17.35 47.41 23.20
CA ARG A 239 -18.25 46.27 22.99
C ARG A 239 -19.71 46.55 23.40
N ILE A 240 -20.08 47.82 23.58
CA ILE A 240 -21.44 48.21 23.97
C ILE A 240 -22.41 47.98 22.79
N SER A 241 -23.59 47.43 23.12
CA SER A 241 -24.69 47.28 22.17
C SER A 241 -25.48 48.61 22.07
N TRP A 242 -25.00 49.56 21.25
CA TRP A 242 -25.65 50.86 21.05
C TRP A 242 -27.09 50.76 20.56
N LYS A 243 -27.43 49.71 19.84
CA LYS A 243 -28.79 49.45 19.37
C LYS A 243 -29.76 49.12 20.54
N HIS A 244 -29.30 48.43 21.58
CA HIS A 244 -30.09 48.14 22.80
C HIS A 244 -30.15 49.35 23.67
N TYR A 245 -29.05 50.10 23.83
CA TYR A 245 -29.04 51.32 24.61
C TYR A 245 -30.04 52.37 24.08
N ALA A 246 -30.17 52.53 22.75
CA ALA A 246 -31.12 53.40 22.12
C ALA A 246 -32.60 53.06 22.42
N LYS A 247 -32.90 51.79 22.75
CA LYS A 247 -34.28 51.34 23.08
C LYS A 247 -34.59 51.33 24.56
N THR A 248 -33.63 50.94 25.40
CA THR A 248 -33.88 50.63 26.82
C THR A 248 -33.13 51.55 27.78
N GLN A 249 -32.21 52.38 27.28
CA GLN A 249 -31.30 53.25 28.07
C GLN A 249 -30.42 52.44 29.06
N GLN A 250 -30.33 51.14 28.90
CA GLN A 250 -29.45 50.29 29.72
C GLN A 250 -28.18 49.98 28.92
N LEU A 251 -27.01 50.17 29.57
CA LEU A 251 -25.70 49.83 28.97
C LEU A 251 -25.50 48.33 29.06
N LEU A 252 -25.65 47.65 27.94
CA LEU A 252 -25.38 46.22 27.79
C LEU A 252 -24.15 46.01 26.92
N VAL A 253 -23.26 45.14 27.36
CA VAL A 253 -22.05 44.73 26.65
C VAL A 253 -22.30 43.41 25.94
N LYS A 254 -21.92 43.31 24.68
CA LYS A 254 -21.92 42.06 23.92
C LYS A 254 -20.80 41.17 24.45
N GLN A 255 -21.18 40.00 24.97
CA GLN A 255 -20.25 38.95 25.33
C GLN A 255 -20.09 38.03 24.14
N PHE A 256 -18.88 37.83 23.71
CA PHE A 256 -18.49 36.85 22.69
C PHE A 256 -17.74 35.76 23.37
N SER A 257 -18.00 34.50 23.00
CA SER A 257 -17.23 33.35 23.41
C SER A 257 -16.58 32.72 22.18
N ASP A 258 -15.29 32.50 22.25
CA ASP A 258 -14.64 31.60 21.31
C ASP A 258 -14.95 30.17 21.76
N PHE A 259 -15.70 29.44 20.96
CA PHE A 259 -15.70 27.99 21.06
C PHE A 259 -14.33 27.52 20.56
N LYS A 260 -13.35 27.39 21.46
CA LYS A 260 -12.25 26.48 21.16
C LYS A 260 -12.89 25.12 20.93
N SER A 261 -12.82 24.61 19.71
CA SER A 261 -13.20 23.22 19.43
C SER A 261 -12.43 22.35 20.43
N ALA A 262 -13.18 21.72 21.31
CA ALA A 262 -12.58 20.96 22.41
C ALA A 262 -11.75 19.83 21.79
N ASP A 263 -10.49 19.72 22.17
CA ASP A 263 -9.59 18.70 21.70
C ASP A 263 -10.13 17.31 22.08
N ALA A 264 -10.36 16.45 21.11
CA ALA A 264 -10.85 15.11 21.37
C ALA A 264 -9.70 14.22 21.86
N GLN A 265 -9.95 13.42 22.91
CA GLN A 265 -9.00 12.41 23.37
C GLN A 265 -9.56 11.00 23.17
N PHE A 266 -8.91 10.21 22.35
CA PHE A 266 -9.25 8.82 22.08
C PHE A 266 -8.34 7.89 22.86
N ASP A 267 -8.89 7.18 23.88
CA ASP A 267 -8.14 6.24 24.72
C ASP A 267 -8.59 4.80 24.44
N PHE A 268 -7.66 3.92 24.16
CA PHE A 268 -7.91 2.50 23.93
C PHE A 268 -8.61 1.81 25.12
N ASN A 269 -8.32 2.24 26.35
CA ASN A 269 -8.89 1.63 27.55
C ASN A 269 -10.34 2.04 27.81
N LEU A 270 -10.80 3.15 27.21
CA LEU A 270 -12.17 3.63 27.37
C LEU A 270 -13.15 2.98 26.40
N VAL A 271 -12.64 2.31 25.38
CA VAL A 271 -13.44 1.60 24.38
C VAL A 271 -13.66 0.16 24.83
N THR A 272 -14.90 -0.32 24.72
CA THR A 272 -15.30 -1.67 25.15
C THR A 272 -15.29 -2.66 23.99
N GLY A 273 -15.00 -3.92 24.28
CA GLY A 273 -14.98 -5.00 23.29
C GLY A 273 -13.66 -5.74 23.23
N ASP A 274 -13.53 -6.63 22.25
CA ASP A 274 -12.26 -7.31 21.92
C ASP A 274 -11.25 -6.34 21.31
N THR A 275 -9.98 -6.70 21.33
CA THR A 275 -8.89 -5.84 20.83
C THR A 275 -9.14 -5.32 19.41
N GLU A 276 -9.59 -6.20 18.50
CA GLU A 276 -9.89 -5.80 17.12
C GLU A 276 -11.10 -4.87 17.04
N GLN A 277 -12.12 -5.11 17.87
CA GLN A 277 -13.30 -4.24 17.95
C GLN A 277 -12.94 -2.86 18.50
N ARG A 278 -12.13 -2.78 19.55
CA ARG A 278 -11.64 -1.51 20.12
C ARG A 278 -10.85 -0.72 19.09
N LEU A 279 -9.92 -1.37 18.38
CA LEU A 279 -9.14 -0.72 17.33
C LEU A 279 -10.00 -0.26 16.16
N GLY A 280 -11.02 -1.03 15.79
CA GLY A 280 -11.97 -0.66 14.75
C GLY A 280 -12.84 0.55 15.13
N GLN A 281 -13.26 0.64 16.39
CA GLN A 281 -14.00 1.80 16.90
C GLN A 281 -13.10 3.04 16.97
N LEU A 282 -11.87 2.91 17.45
CA LEU A 282 -10.90 4.01 17.44
C LEU A 282 -10.58 4.48 16.02
N CYS A 283 -10.48 3.55 15.08
CA CYS A 283 -10.28 3.86 13.68
C CYS A 283 -11.44 4.70 13.12
N PHE A 284 -12.68 4.35 13.45
CA PHE A 284 -13.86 5.14 13.09
C PHE A 284 -13.81 6.55 13.68
N LEU A 285 -13.49 6.70 14.97
CA LEU A 285 -13.39 7.99 15.64
C LEU A 285 -12.29 8.88 15.05
N VAL A 286 -11.14 8.30 14.75
CA VAL A 286 -10.02 9.00 14.09
C VAL A 286 -10.40 9.49 12.69
N CYS A 287 -11.11 8.67 11.91
CA CYS A 287 -11.60 9.07 10.59
C CYS A 287 -12.66 10.18 10.70
N GLN A 288 -13.60 10.05 11.62
CA GLN A 288 -14.64 11.07 11.86
C GLN A 288 -14.03 12.41 12.32
N ALA A 289 -13.07 12.39 13.23
CA ALA A 289 -12.40 13.60 13.70
C ALA A 289 -11.62 14.29 12.56
N PHE A 290 -11.01 13.53 11.67
CA PHE A 290 -10.35 14.05 10.49
C PHE A 290 -11.33 14.70 9.50
N GLU A 291 -12.49 14.07 9.24
CA GLU A 291 -13.54 14.62 8.37
C GLU A 291 -14.15 15.90 8.94
N SER A 292 -14.22 16.01 10.28
CA SER A 292 -14.77 17.18 10.98
C SER A 292 -13.71 18.25 11.29
N ASP A 293 -12.45 18.07 10.85
CA ASP A 293 -11.30 18.95 11.10
C ASP A 293 -11.08 19.30 12.59
N ILE A 294 -11.34 18.35 13.48
CA ILE A 294 -11.19 18.48 14.92
C ILE A 294 -9.78 18.09 15.33
N ASN A 295 -9.18 18.79 16.28
CA ASN A 295 -7.93 18.38 16.91
C ASN A 295 -8.18 17.17 17.81
N TYR A 296 -7.32 16.16 17.72
CA TYR A 296 -7.45 14.96 18.55
C TYR A 296 -6.11 14.36 18.94
N SER A 297 -6.12 13.68 20.09
CA SER A 297 -5.04 12.85 20.60
C SER A 297 -5.44 11.39 20.58
N LEU A 298 -4.46 10.49 20.44
CA LEU A 298 -4.69 9.05 20.45
C LEU A 298 -3.78 8.40 21.47
N LYS A 299 -4.40 7.74 22.48
CA LYS A 299 -3.69 6.96 23.49
C LYS A 299 -3.91 5.48 23.27
N LEU A 300 -2.83 4.79 22.93
CA LEU A 300 -2.75 3.35 22.75
C LEU A 300 -1.98 2.72 23.91
N PRO A 301 -2.06 1.39 24.16
CA PRO A 301 -1.38 0.73 25.26
C PRO A 301 0.14 1.03 25.31
N ASN A 302 0.79 1.11 24.14
CA ASN A 302 2.24 1.27 24.03
C ASN A 302 2.66 2.64 23.46
N LYS A 303 1.72 3.53 23.11
CA LYS A 303 2.05 4.78 22.43
C LYS A 303 1.01 5.86 22.69
N LEU A 304 1.50 7.05 23.04
CA LEU A 304 0.68 8.27 23.12
C LEU A 304 1.03 9.17 21.93
N ILE A 305 0.02 9.57 21.16
CA ILE A 305 0.13 10.55 20.09
C ILE A 305 -0.54 11.83 20.57
N THR A 306 0.26 12.89 20.67
CA THR A 306 -0.19 14.21 21.16
C THR A 306 -1.22 14.83 20.23
N THR A 307 -2.03 15.74 20.78
CA THR A 307 -3.08 16.45 20.06
C THR A 307 -2.52 17.21 18.86
N ASN A 308 -3.13 16.97 17.71
CA ASN A 308 -2.84 17.68 16.47
C ASN A 308 -4.01 17.42 15.48
N SER A 309 -3.95 18.06 14.29
CA SER A 309 -4.90 17.88 13.20
C SER A 309 -4.19 17.72 11.86
N GLY A 310 -4.98 17.50 10.81
CA GLY A 310 -4.49 17.44 9.44
C GLY A 310 -4.04 16.04 8.99
N LYS A 311 -3.75 15.94 7.69
CA LYS A 311 -3.51 14.67 6.99
C LYS A 311 -2.33 13.85 7.54
N LEU A 312 -1.24 14.50 7.93
CA LEU A 312 -0.07 13.81 8.46
C LEU A 312 -0.35 13.21 9.84
N HIS A 313 -1.09 13.92 10.69
CA HIS A 313 -1.51 13.43 12.00
C HIS A 313 -2.44 12.23 11.84
N HIS A 314 -3.44 12.34 10.98
CA HIS A 314 -4.36 11.24 10.64
C HIS A 314 -3.61 9.98 10.19
N GLN A 315 -2.68 10.10 9.25
CA GLN A 315 -1.86 8.97 8.81
C GLN A 315 -1.04 8.36 9.96
N ARG A 316 -0.42 9.17 10.81
CA ARG A 316 0.34 8.67 11.98
C ARG A 316 -0.55 7.90 12.96
N CYS A 317 -1.76 8.37 13.21
CA CYS A 317 -2.73 7.68 14.06
C CYS A 317 -3.17 6.35 13.46
N LEU A 318 -3.52 6.30 12.17
CA LEU A 318 -3.89 5.06 11.48
C LEU A 318 -2.74 4.05 11.45
N GLN A 319 -1.51 4.50 11.19
CA GLN A 319 -0.32 3.65 11.23
C GLN A 319 -0.06 3.09 12.64
N ALA A 320 -0.25 3.90 13.68
CA ALA A 320 -0.13 3.43 15.05
C ALA A 320 -1.20 2.37 15.40
N LEU A 321 -2.46 2.59 14.97
CA LEU A 321 -3.54 1.61 15.15
C LEU A 321 -3.25 0.28 14.44
N SER A 322 -2.59 0.31 13.28
CA SER A 322 -2.23 -0.91 12.55
C SER A 322 -1.14 -1.73 13.25
N GLN A 323 -0.31 -1.10 14.08
CA GLN A 323 0.84 -1.74 14.73
C GLN A 323 0.55 -2.27 16.14
N VAL A 324 -0.62 -1.98 16.74
CA VAL A 324 -0.96 -2.46 18.09
C VAL A 324 -1.06 -3.99 18.11
N GLY A 325 -0.23 -4.67 18.89
CA GLY A 325 -0.24 -6.14 19.01
C GLY A 325 0.22 -6.88 17.75
N ASP A 326 0.97 -6.23 16.86
CA ASP A 326 1.58 -6.86 15.69
C ASP A 326 2.96 -7.38 16.12
N ASP A 327 2.99 -8.62 16.67
CA ASP A 327 4.23 -9.34 17.02
C ASP A 327 4.91 -9.95 15.77
N ASN A 328 4.57 -9.47 14.60
CA ASN A 328 5.16 -9.91 13.34
C ASN A 328 6.44 -9.12 13.03
N GLU A 329 7.54 -9.45 13.71
CA GLU A 329 8.91 -9.21 13.23
C GLU A 329 9.38 -10.29 12.24
#